data_fa3f9f746e3e7649d2c6954481b8cf56
#
_entry.id   fa3f9f746e3e7649d2c6954481b8cf56
#
_cell.length_a   1.000
_cell.length_b   1.000
_cell.length_c   1.000
_cell.angle_alpha   90.00
_cell.angle_beta   90.00
_cell.angle_gamma   90.00
#
_symmetry.space_group_name_H-M   'P 1'
#
loop_
_entity.id
_entity.type
_entity.pdbx_description
1 polymer ?
#
loop_
_entity_poly.entity_id
_entity_poly.type
_entity_poly.pdbx_seq_one_letter_code
_entity_poly.pdbx_strand_id
1 'polypeptide(L)'
;MKFALILLIRTILWGVAVCSISFALLLFISPDYVLWQLFFASTGIVIIFLLRKTLAMRKKKNNAVISRFYGTDFNPQKDLILNRPDFGEYLGIDTTNGNILMISKLEKIVKGSNCKNLLGYECRGKDLTLKFNDLSFPFFKACFCSEKESMEYCHRLDVLLSAQYRPTKESNVDFDIFVKDKLQTA
;
A
#
# COMPACT_ATOMS: atom_id res chain seq x y z
N MET A 1 8.84 3.72 15.69
CA MET A 1 9.73 2.64 16.16
C MET A 1 9.31 1.24 15.72
N LYS A 2 8.07 0.76 15.92
CA LYS A 2 7.66 -0.62 15.55
C LYS A 2 7.85 -0.99 14.07
N PHE A 3 7.63 -0.05 13.15
CA PHE A 3 7.76 -0.31 11.71
C PHE A 3 9.22 -0.52 11.26
N ALA A 4 10.12 0.37 11.70
CA ALA A 4 11.55 0.25 11.42
C ALA A 4 12.13 -1.08 11.95
N LEU A 5 11.69 -1.50 13.14
CA LEU A 5 12.09 -2.78 13.73
C LEU A 5 11.60 -3.97 12.89
N ILE A 6 10.36 -3.93 12.40
CA ILE A 6 9.80 -4.99 11.53
C ILE A 6 10.56 -5.06 10.20
N LEU A 7 10.90 -3.92 9.63
CA LEU A 7 11.65 -3.86 8.38
C LEU A 7 13.08 -4.41 8.59
N LEU A 8 13.71 -4.05 9.69
CA LEU A 8 15.05 -4.54 10.07
C LEU A 8 15.04 -6.06 10.29
N ILE A 9 14.07 -6.60 11.02
CA ILE A 9 13.93 -8.05 11.22
C ILE A 9 13.74 -8.76 9.87
N ARG A 10 12.95 -8.18 8.98
CA ARG A 10 12.70 -8.75 7.64
C ARG A 10 13.96 -8.77 6.78
N THR A 11 14.75 -7.68 6.78
CA THR A 11 16.04 -7.65 6.06
C THR A 11 17.03 -8.64 6.61
N ILE A 12 17.11 -8.81 7.93
CA ILE A 12 17.95 -9.82 8.57
C ILE A 12 17.52 -11.23 8.15
N LEU A 13 16.22 -11.55 8.21
CA LEU A 13 15.71 -12.86 7.80
C LEU A 13 15.97 -13.16 6.32
N TRP A 14 15.87 -12.17 5.43
CA TRP A 14 16.24 -12.32 4.03
C TRP A 14 17.75 -12.60 3.89
N GLY A 15 18.59 -11.86 4.62
CA GLY A 15 20.03 -12.10 4.64
C GLY A 15 20.37 -13.51 5.09
N VAL A 16 19.78 -13.98 6.20
CA VAL A 16 19.96 -15.35 6.71
C VAL A 16 19.52 -16.39 5.68
N ALA A 17 18.38 -16.19 5.00
CA ALA A 17 17.89 -17.13 3.98
C ALA A 17 18.88 -17.23 2.79
N VAL A 18 19.37 -16.09 2.30
CA VAL A 18 20.35 -16.05 1.20
C VAL A 18 21.66 -16.72 1.62
N CYS A 19 22.19 -16.38 2.81
CA CYS A 19 23.40 -17.01 3.32
C CYS A 19 23.25 -18.52 3.49
N SER A 20 22.11 -19.00 4.03
CA SER A 20 21.85 -20.43 4.20
C SER A 20 21.85 -21.18 2.86
N ILE A 21 21.19 -20.62 1.84
CA ILE A 21 21.18 -21.23 0.50
C ILE A 21 22.57 -21.20 -0.14
N SER A 22 23.30 -20.09 -0.02
CA SER A 22 24.67 -19.98 -0.54
C SER A 22 25.61 -20.98 0.12
N PHE A 23 25.48 -21.19 1.44
CA PHE A 23 26.27 -22.17 2.18
C PHE A 23 25.91 -23.61 1.75
N ALA A 24 24.64 -23.92 1.52
CA ALA A 24 24.21 -25.21 0.99
C ALA A 24 24.82 -25.49 -0.39
N LEU A 25 24.92 -24.48 -1.27
CA LEU A 25 25.53 -24.59 -2.58
C LEU A 25 27.06 -24.81 -2.50
N LEU A 26 27.74 -24.12 -1.58
CA LEU A 26 29.20 -24.32 -1.38
C LEU A 26 29.51 -25.72 -0.87
N LEU A 27 28.71 -26.27 0.03
CA LEU A 27 28.88 -27.63 0.55
C LEU A 27 28.58 -28.71 -0.50
N PHE A 28 27.98 -28.37 -1.64
CA PHE A 28 27.71 -29.31 -2.73
C PHE A 28 28.99 -29.90 -3.36
N ILE A 29 30.12 -29.23 -3.17
CA ILE A 29 31.43 -29.64 -3.73
C ILE A 29 32.01 -30.86 -3.01
N SER A 30 31.59 -31.12 -1.75
CA SER A 30 32.17 -32.19 -0.91
C SER A 30 31.07 -33.17 -0.46
N PRO A 31 31.13 -34.44 -0.91
CA PRO A 31 30.06 -35.43 -0.60
C PRO A 31 29.94 -35.77 0.90
N ASP A 32 30.97 -35.50 1.70
CA ASP A 32 30.98 -35.82 3.13
C ASP A 32 30.03 -34.95 3.97
N TYR A 33 29.52 -33.83 3.40
CA TYR A 33 28.71 -32.84 4.11
C TYR A 33 27.24 -32.84 3.69
N VAL A 34 26.71 -33.91 3.12
CA VAL A 34 25.33 -34.01 2.61
C VAL A 34 24.27 -33.64 3.67
N LEU A 35 24.46 -34.06 4.93
CA LEU A 35 23.52 -33.74 6.02
C LEU A 35 23.48 -32.23 6.31
N TRP A 36 24.61 -31.56 6.33
CA TRP A 36 24.69 -30.10 6.54
C TRP A 36 24.11 -29.33 5.37
N GLN A 37 24.35 -29.81 4.17
CA GLN A 37 23.77 -29.25 2.95
C GLN A 37 22.25 -29.26 3.00
N LEU A 38 21.64 -30.42 3.33
CA LEU A 38 20.20 -30.55 3.47
C LEU A 38 19.64 -29.67 4.60
N PHE A 39 20.36 -29.55 5.71
CA PHE A 39 19.97 -28.66 6.82
C PHE A 39 19.94 -27.19 6.40
N PHE A 40 20.97 -26.68 5.77
CA PHE A 40 21.00 -25.28 5.33
C PHE A 40 20.00 -25.00 4.21
N ALA A 41 19.83 -25.90 3.25
CA ALA A 41 18.83 -25.78 2.20
C ALA A 41 17.42 -25.74 2.77
N SER A 42 17.07 -26.67 3.67
CA SER A 42 15.75 -26.70 4.30
C SER A 42 15.47 -25.46 5.14
N THR A 43 16.45 -24.97 5.90
CA THR A 43 16.34 -23.76 6.70
C THR A 43 16.05 -22.54 5.82
N GLY A 44 16.80 -22.37 4.72
CA GLY A 44 16.57 -21.27 3.76
C GLY A 44 15.16 -21.31 3.16
N ILE A 45 14.70 -22.48 2.73
CA ILE A 45 13.36 -22.68 2.16
C ILE A 45 12.27 -22.35 3.18
N VAL A 46 12.40 -22.81 4.42
CA VAL A 46 11.44 -22.52 5.50
C VAL A 46 11.34 -21.03 5.79
N ILE A 47 12.47 -20.32 5.87
CA ILE A 47 12.48 -18.88 6.10
C ILE A 47 11.78 -18.14 4.96
N ILE A 48 12.06 -18.48 3.70
CA ILE A 48 11.41 -17.87 2.53
C ILE A 48 9.90 -18.11 2.56
N PHE A 49 9.48 -19.35 2.88
CA PHE A 49 8.06 -19.70 3.00
C PHE A 49 7.36 -18.88 4.08
N LEU A 50 7.97 -18.75 5.26
CA LEU A 50 7.42 -17.93 6.36
C LEU A 50 7.33 -16.44 5.99
N LEU A 51 8.33 -15.89 5.31
CA LEU A 51 8.32 -14.51 4.82
C LEU A 51 7.18 -14.29 3.81
N ARG A 52 7.01 -15.18 2.85
CA ARG A 52 5.91 -15.12 1.87
C ARG A 52 4.53 -15.24 2.55
N LYS A 53 4.38 -16.16 3.50
CA LYS A 53 3.14 -16.35 4.27
C LYS A 53 2.77 -15.09 5.06
N THR A 54 3.73 -14.46 5.73
CA THR A 54 3.49 -13.23 6.49
C THR A 54 3.07 -12.06 5.59
N LEU A 55 3.67 -11.94 4.40
CA LEU A 55 3.28 -10.95 3.39
C LEU A 55 1.86 -11.18 2.87
N ALA A 56 1.55 -12.43 2.52
CA ALA A 56 0.21 -12.79 2.04
C ALA A 56 -0.87 -12.49 3.10
N MET A 57 -0.60 -12.80 4.38
CA MET A 57 -1.52 -12.48 5.48
C MET A 57 -1.71 -10.97 5.65
N ARG A 58 -0.65 -10.16 5.54
CA ARG A 58 -0.75 -8.69 5.60
C ARG A 58 -1.58 -8.15 4.44
N LYS A 59 -1.32 -8.64 3.22
CA LYS A 59 -2.08 -8.27 2.03
C LYS A 59 -3.57 -8.60 2.20
N LYS A 60 -3.88 -9.82 2.69
CA LYS A 60 -5.27 -10.23 2.97
C LYS A 60 -5.94 -9.33 4.00
N LYS A 61 -5.26 -9.02 5.12
CA LYS A 61 -5.80 -8.10 6.14
C LYS A 61 -6.03 -6.68 5.60
N ASN A 62 -5.11 -6.15 4.80
CA ASN A 62 -5.29 -4.83 4.20
C ASN A 62 -6.47 -4.81 3.24
N ASN A 63 -6.54 -5.80 2.34
CA ASN A 63 -7.63 -5.89 1.39
C ASN A 63 -8.98 -6.07 2.09
N ALA A 64 -9.05 -6.81 3.19
CA ALA A 64 -10.27 -6.95 3.99
C ALA A 64 -10.72 -5.64 4.64
N VAL A 65 -9.79 -4.74 5.01
CA VAL A 65 -10.15 -3.40 5.48
C VAL A 65 -10.66 -2.53 4.32
N ILE A 66 -9.95 -2.54 3.21
CA ILE A 66 -10.29 -1.74 2.04
C ILE A 66 -11.64 -2.17 1.45
N SER A 67 -11.90 -3.49 1.37
CA SER A 67 -13.14 -4.03 0.79
C SER A 67 -14.41 -3.63 1.54
N ARG A 68 -14.31 -3.22 2.81
CA ARG A 68 -15.45 -2.71 3.59
C ARG A 68 -16.00 -1.38 3.08
N PHE A 69 -15.14 -0.60 2.42
CA PHE A 69 -15.51 0.69 1.86
C PHE A 69 -16.04 0.60 0.44
N TYR A 70 -15.78 -0.52 -0.26
CA TYR A 70 -16.30 -0.73 -1.61
C TYR A 70 -17.81 -0.92 -1.57
N GLY A 71 -18.50 -0.24 -2.49
CA GLY A 71 -19.95 -0.29 -2.62
C GLY A 71 -20.46 0.72 -3.63
N THR A 72 -21.72 1.11 -3.49
CA THR A 72 -22.38 2.12 -4.36
C THR A 72 -21.73 3.49 -4.27
N ASP A 73 -21.25 3.85 -3.07
CA ASP A 73 -20.69 5.17 -2.76
C ASP A 73 -19.19 5.27 -2.99
N PHE A 74 -18.52 4.13 -3.17
CA PHE A 74 -17.08 4.09 -3.44
C PHE A 74 -16.70 2.89 -4.30
N ASN A 75 -16.38 3.18 -5.56
CA ASN A 75 -15.88 2.19 -6.52
C ASN A 75 -14.75 2.82 -7.35
N PRO A 76 -13.52 2.86 -6.80
CA PRO A 76 -12.41 3.55 -7.42
C PRO A 76 -11.97 2.84 -8.71
N GLN A 77 -11.55 3.62 -9.69
CA GLN A 77 -11.02 3.09 -10.94
C GLN A 77 -9.66 2.46 -10.71
N LYS A 78 -9.40 1.33 -11.37
CA LYS A 78 -8.14 0.57 -11.24
C LYS A 78 -6.89 1.43 -11.44
N ASP A 79 -6.97 2.38 -12.34
CA ASP A 79 -5.87 3.27 -12.72
C ASP A 79 -5.61 4.41 -11.70
N LEU A 80 -6.55 4.62 -10.79
CA LEU A 80 -6.47 5.60 -9.70
C LEU A 80 -6.40 4.93 -8.33
N ILE A 81 -5.94 3.68 -8.29
CA ILE A 81 -5.68 2.94 -7.06
C ILE A 81 -4.18 2.80 -6.84
N LEU A 82 -3.70 3.33 -5.73
CA LEU A 82 -2.40 2.99 -5.16
C LEU A 82 -2.64 2.05 -3.97
N ASN A 83 -2.18 0.81 -4.07
CA ASN A 83 -2.29 -0.17 -2.98
C ASN A 83 -0.93 -0.77 -2.66
N ARG A 84 -0.38 -0.37 -1.53
CA ARG A 84 0.90 -0.86 -1.00
C ARG A 84 0.70 -1.60 0.31
N PRO A 85 0.29 -2.86 0.24
CA PRO A 85 -0.03 -3.66 1.43
C PRO A 85 1.16 -3.87 2.36
N ASP A 86 2.38 -3.82 1.85
CA ASP A 86 3.62 -3.94 2.63
C ASP A 86 3.80 -2.79 3.62
N PHE A 87 3.39 -1.59 3.23
CA PHE A 87 3.43 -0.38 4.04
C PHE A 87 2.09 -0.09 4.72
N GLY A 88 1.04 -0.78 4.30
CA GLY A 88 -0.32 -0.53 4.77
C GLY A 88 -0.87 0.79 4.25
N GLU A 89 -0.41 1.19 3.05
CA GLU A 89 -0.86 2.40 2.36
C GLU A 89 -1.88 2.04 1.29
N TYR A 90 -2.92 2.86 1.22
CA TYR A 90 -3.93 2.80 0.18
C TYR A 90 -4.41 4.20 -0.15
N LEU A 91 -4.49 4.48 -1.43
CA LEU A 91 -5.15 5.65 -2.00
C LEU A 91 -6.03 5.17 -3.13
N GLY A 92 -7.32 5.46 -3.07
CA GLY A 92 -8.27 5.16 -4.13
C GLY A 92 -9.11 6.38 -4.44
N ILE A 93 -9.28 6.68 -5.74
CA ILE A 93 -10.10 7.79 -6.21
C ILE A 93 -11.22 7.23 -7.07
N ASP A 94 -12.45 7.49 -6.64
CA ASP A 94 -13.65 7.18 -7.38
C ASP A 94 -14.10 8.43 -8.16
N THR A 95 -13.85 8.41 -9.46
CA THR A 95 -14.23 9.54 -10.33
C THR A 95 -15.72 9.58 -10.62
N THR A 96 -16.46 8.50 -10.38
CA THR A 96 -17.91 8.46 -10.60
C THR A 96 -18.64 9.24 -9.53
N ASN A 97 -18.30 9.00 -8.26
CA ASN A 97 -18.91 9.64 -7.10
C ASN A 97 -18.10 10.85 -6.58
N GLY A 98 -16.89 11.05 -7.11
CA GLY A 98 -15.98 12.12 -6.68
C GLY A 98 -15.37 11.88 -5.30
N ASN A 99 -15.28 10.63 -4.83
CA ASN A 99 -14.80 10.27 -3.50
C ASN A 99 -13.35 9.79 -3.49
N ILE A 100 -12.62 10.14 -2.45
CA ILE A 100 -11.21 9.77 -2.25
C ILE A 100 -11.09 9.05 -0.91
N LEU A 101 -10.57 7.82 -0.92
CA LEU A 101 -10.24 7.06 0.28
C LEU A 101 -8.73 7.01 0.48
N MET A 102 -8.29 7.43 1.66
CA MET A 102 -6.89 7.47 2.07
C MET A 102 -6.68 6.63 3.31
N ILE A 103 -5.75 5.68 3.25
CA ILE A 103 -5.37 4.83 4.39
C ILE A 103 -3.86 4.84 4.50
N SER A 104 -3.35 5.18 5.68
CA SER A 104 -1.95 5.02 6.05
C SER A 104 -1.86 4.40 7.45
N LYS A 105 -1.46 3.13 7.51
CA LYS A 105 -1.25 2.46 8.82
C LYS A 105 -0.07 3.02 9.58
N LEU A 106 0.92 3.54 8.86
CA LEU A 106 2.10 4.15 9.46
C LEU A 106 1.71 5.39 10.26
N GLU A 107 0.89 6.24 9.66
CA GLU A 107 0.40 7.49 10.25
C GLU A 107 -0.91 7.30 11.02
N LYS A 108 -1.47 6.09 11.04
CA LYS A 108 -2.76 5.74 11.64
C LYS A 108 -3.93 6.55 11.07
N ILE A 109 -3.85 6.84 9.79
CA ILE A 109 -4.87 7.60 9.07
C ILE A 109 -5.80 6.63 8.33
N VAL A 110 -7.10 6.82 8.49
CA VAL A 110 -8.15 6.30 7.60
C VAL A 110 -9.12 7.46 7.42
N LYS A 111 -9.11 8.05 6.24
CA LYS A 111 -9.89 9.26 5.96
C LYS A 111 -10.55 9.20 4.59
N GLY A 112 -11.81 9.60 4.55
CA GLY A 112 -12.54 9.92 3.34
C GLY A 112 -12.39 11.40 2.99
N SER A 113 -12.43 11.73 1.71
CA SER A 113 -12.52 13.10 1.22
C SER A 113 -13.25 13.12 -0.11
N ASN A 114 -13.55 14.30 -0.61
CA ASN A 114 -14.14 14.50 -1.92
C ASN A 114 -13.14 15.16 -2.86
N CYS A 115 -13.21 14.87 -4.16
CA CYS A 115 -12.37 15.49 -5.18
C CYS A 115 -12.51 17.02 -5.21
N LYS A 116 -13.66 17.59 -4.79
CA LYS A 116 -13.86 19.04 -4.64
C LYS A 116 -12.92 19.66 -3.60
N ASN A 117 -12.50 18.88 -2.61
CA ASN A 117 -11.59 19.33 -1.55
C ASN A 117 -10.11 19.18 -1.93
N LEU A 118 -9.81 18.52 -3.06
CA LEU A 118 -8.46 18.36 -3.55
C LEU A 118 -8.01 19.66 -4.24
N LEU A 119 -7.07 20.36 -3.61
CA LEU A 119 -6.51 21.62 -4.15
C LEU A 119 -5.43 21.37 -5.21
N GLY A 120 -4.74 20.25 -5.11
CA GLY A 120 -3.63 19.93 -5.99
C GLY A 120 -2.76 18.80 -5.46
N TYR A 121 -1.64 18.58 -6.12
CA TYR A 121 -0.68 17.56 -5.71
C TYR A 121 0.76 17.99 -6.00
N GLU A 122 1.71 17.32 -5.39
CA GLU A 122 3.14 17.39 -5.72
C GLU A 122 3.68 15.98 -5.95
N CYS A 123 4.38 15.80 -7.09
CA CYS A 123 5.15 14.60 -7.39
C CYS A 123 6.64 14.91 -7.30
N ARG A 124 7.37 14.10 -6.51
CA ARG A 124 8.84 14.15 -6.42
C ARG A 124 9.41 12.73 -6.48
N GLY A 125 9.83 12.33 -7.68
CA GLY A 125 10.31 10.97 -7.91
C GLY A 125 9.19 9.95 -7.64
N LYS A 126 9.33 9.16 -6.57
CA LYS A 126 8.33 8.15 -6.16
C LYS A 126 7.28 8.67 -5.19
N ASP A 127 7.46 9.87 -4.66
CA ASP A 127 6.60 10.41 -3.61
C ASP A 127 5.52 11.30 -4.20
N LEU A 128 4.27 11.03 -3.82
CA LEU A 128 3.10 11.80 -4.12
C LEU A 128 2.59 12.47 -2.85
N THR A 129 2.35 13.77 -2.89
CA THR A 129 1.69 14.52 -1.83
C THR A 129 0.41 15.13 -2.39
N LEU A 130 -0.74 14.71 -1.90
CA LEU A 130 -2.04 15.34 -2.18
C LEU A 130 -2.25 16.49 -1.21
N LYS A 131 -2.80 17.62 -1.70
CA LYS A 131 -3.11 18.82 -0.92
C LYS A 131 -4.62 19.02 -0.87
N PHE A 132 -5.15 19.21 0.33
CA PHE A 132 -6.59 19.35 0.56
C PHE A 132 -6.94 20.71 1.16
N ASN A 133 -8.14 21.19 0.84
CA ASN A 133 -8.76 22.36 1.47
C ASN A 133 -9.40 21.97 2.81
N ASP A 134 -8.59 21.42 3.71
CA ASP A 134 -9.00 21.00 5.06
C ASP A 134 -7.85 21.31 6.02
N LEU A 135 -8.07 22.28 6.90
CA LEU A 135 -7.05 22.71 7.88
C LEU A 135 -6.66 21.57 8.85
N SER A 136 -7.59 20.65 9.12
CA SER A 136 -7.33 19.49 9.99
C SER A 136 -6.52 18.40 9.29
N PHE A 137 -6.57 18.37 7.95
CA PHE A 137 -5.92 17.36 7.12
C PHE A 137 -5.43 17.95 5.79
N PRO A 138 -4.41 18.83 5.84
CA PRO A 138 -3.97 19.57 4.66
C PRO A 138 -3.22 18.73 3.64
N PHE A 139 -2.59 17.60 4.07
CA PHE A 139 -1.74 16.79 3.20
C PHE A 139 -1.94 15.30 3.45
N PHE A 140 -1.87 14.52 2.36
CA PHE A 140 -1.69 13.07 2.41
C PHE A 140 -0.49 12.68 1.58
N LYS A 141 0.43 11.91 2.15
CA LYS A 141 1.63 11.42 1.47
C LYS A 141 1.49 9.96 1.12
N ALA A 142 1.84 9.63 -0.11
CA ALA A 142 1.88 8.26 -0.60
C ALA A 142 3.16 8.04 -1.41
N CYS A 143 3.69 6.81 -1.42
CA CYS A 143 4.92 6.49 -2.14
C CYS A 143 4.68 5.35 -3.13
N PHE A 144 5.14 5.49 -4.37
CA PHE A 144 5.04 4.49 -5.44
C PHE A 144 6.22 3.51 -5.44
N CYS A 145 6.06 2.37 -6.11
CA CYS A 145 7.15 1.42 -6.30
C CYS A 145 8.22 1.93 -7.26
N SER A 146 7.81 2.69 -8.28
CA SER A 146 8.70 3.27 -9.28
C SER A 146 8.32 4.72 -9.59
N GLU A 147 9.28 5.48 -10.09
CA GLU A 147 9.06 6.85 -10.55
C GLU A 147 8.12 6.89 -11.77
N LYS A 148 8.24 5.92 -12.68
CA LYS A 148 7.35 5.80 -13.83
C LYS A 148 5.89 5.67 -13.40
N GLU A 149 5.60 4.80 -12.44
CA GLU A 149 4.24 4.62 -11.89
C GLU A 149 3.72 5.89 -11.23
N SER A 150 4.58 6.61 -10.50
CA SER A 150 4.25 7.92 -9.92
C SER A 150 3.90 8.94 -11.00
N MET A 151 4.71 9.05 -12.05
CA MET A 151 4.47 9.99 -13.15
C MET A 151 3.15 9.68 -13.89
N GLU A 152 2.88 8.39 -14.18
CA GLU A 152 1.63 7.98 -14.82
C GLU A 152 0.41 8.32 -13.95
N TYR A 153 0.52 8.13 -12.64
CA TYR A 153 -0.54 8.48 -11.71
C TYR A 153 -0.74 10.00 -11.63
N CYS A 154 0.34 10.77 -11.60
CA CYS A 154 0.29 12.24 -11.57
C CYS A 154 -0.34 12.81 -12.84
N HIS A 155 -0.05 12.24 -14.00
CA HIS A 155 -0.72 12.65 -15.24
C HIS A 155 -2.24 12.43 -15.20
N ARG A 156 -2.70 11.34 -14.57
CA ARG A 156 -4.15 11.12 -14.35
C ARG A 156 -4.76 12.12 -13.38
N LEU A 157 -3.99 12.55 -12.36
CA LEU A 157 -4.42 13.61 -11.45
C LEU A 157 -4.54 14.95 -12.17
N ASP A 158 -3.70 15.27 -13.16
CA ASP A 158 -3.85 16.47 -13.99
C ASP A 158 -5.20 16.49 -14.72
N VAL A 159 -5.58 15.34 -15.29
CA VAL A 159 -6.89 15.21 -15.95
C VAL A 159 -8.02 15.39 -14.93
N LEU A 160 -7.89 14.83 -13.75
CA LEU A 160 -8.89 14.91 -12.68
C LEU A 160 -9.02 16.33 -12.11
N LEU A 161 -7.93 17.07 -12.02
CA LEU A 161 -7.90 18.47 -11.54
C LEU A 161 -8.23 19.48 -12.64
N SER A 162 -8.40 19.02 -13.89
CA SER A 162 -8.81 19.90 -15.00
C SER A 162 -10.19 20.48 -14.72
N ALA A 163 -10.43 21.70 -15.21
CA ALA A 163 -11.72 22.38 -15.08
C ALA A 163 -12.89 21.66 -15.75
N GLN A 164 -12.61 20.67 -16.59
CA GLN A 164 -13.61 19.89 -17.31
C GLN A 164 -14.09 18.66 -16.54
N TYR A 165 -13.35 18.21 -15.50
CA TYR A 165 -13.76 17.06 -14.72
C TYR A 165 -14.93 17.42 -13.80
N ARG A 166 -16.00 16.65 -13.92
CA ARG A 166 -17.14 16.65 -12.98
C ARG A 166 -17.51 15.22 -12.66
N PRO A 167 -17.72 14.86 -11.39
CA PRO A 167 -18.22 13.54 -11.02
C PRO A 167 -19.60 13.29 -11.68
N THR A 168 -19.81 12.09 -12.16
CA THR A 168 -21.07 11.72 -12.86
C THR A 168 -22.24 11.68 -11.88
N LYS A 169 -21.97 11.38 -10.61
CA LYS A 169 -22.94 11.39 -9.50
C LYS A 169 -22.43 12.31 -8.42
N GLU A 170 -23.22 13.30 -8.01
CA GLU A 170 -22.91 14.04 -6.79
C GLU A 170 -23.34 13.20 -5.59
N SER A 171 -22.37 12.75 -4.80
CA SER A 171 -22.67 12.12 -3.51
C SER A 171 -23.19 13.20 -2.57
N ASN A 172 -24.45 13.06 -2.13
CA ASN A 172 -25.04 13.91 -1.09
C ASN A 172 -24.54 13.56 0.32
N VAL A 173 -23.77 12.47 0.46
CA VAL A 173 -23.22 11.99 1.73
C VAL A 173 -21.80 12.50 1.87
N ASP A 174 -21.50 13.09 3.03
CA ASP A 174 -20.12 13.39 3.40
C ASP A 174 -19.34 12.05 3.52
N PHE A 175 -18.44 11.84 2.56
CA PHE A 175 -17.70 10.58 2.48
C PHE A 175 -16.77 10.35 3.69
N ASP A 176 -16.34 11.41 4.38
CA ASP A 176 -15.56 11.27 5.61
C ASP A 176 -16.42 10.71 6.76
N ILE A 177 -17.69 11.13 6.85
CA ILE A 177 -18.66 10.58 7.82
C ILE A 177 -18.92 9.10 7.51
N PHE A 178 -19.15 8.76 6.24
CA PHE A 178 -19.33 7.36 5.82
C PHE A 178 -18.14 6.48 6.21
N VAL A 179 -16.91 6.96 6.00
CA VAL A 179 -15.68 6.22 6.37
C VAL A 179 -15.60 6.03 7.89
N LYS A 180 -15.92 7.06 8.67
CA LYS A 180 -15.91 6.99 10.14
C LYS A 180 -16.95 6.00 10.68
N ASP A 181 -18.16 6.01 10.15
CA ASP A 181 -19.21 5.08 10.55
C ASP A 181 -18.81 3.62 10.26
N LYS A 182 -18.24 3.36 9.09
CA LYS A 182 -17.73 2.03 8.73
C LYS A 182 -16.59 1.55 9.63
N LEU A 183 -15.83 2.46 10.20
CA LEU A 183 -14.75 2.12 11.15
C LEU A 183 -15.30 1.82 12.56
N GLN A 184 -16.37 2.48 12.98
CA GLN A 184 -16.99 2.26 14.30
C GLN A 184 -17.78 0.95 14.37
N THR A 185 -18.33 0.52 13.24
CA THR A 185 -19.10 -0.74 13.12
C THR A 185 -18.23 -1.98 12.90
N ALA A 186 -16.91 -1.86 12.93
CA ALA A 186 -15.90 -2.90 12.64
C ALA A 186 -15.09 -3.33 13.83
#